data_c16f7829fe6dff4d161371fd64924466
#
_entry.id   c16f7829fe6dff4d161371fd64924466
#
_cell.length_a   1.000
_cell.length_b   1.000
_cell.length_c   1.000
_cell.angle_alpha   90.00
_cell.angle_beta   90.00
_cell.angle_gamma   90.00
#
_symmetry.space_group_name_H-M   'P 1'
#
loop_
_entity.id
_entity.type
_entity.pdbx_description
1 polymer ?
#
loop_
_entity_poly.entity_id
_entity_poly.type
_entity_poly.pdbx_seq_one_letter_code
_entity_poly.pdbx_strand_id
1 'polypeptide(L)'
;LAGVNIVVKGTTLGTVSDGNGYFSIKAQKGDVLIFRYIGFKDYEYVVSRAISNLTVSLNAESEKLDEIVVTGISEEKKLNSISSVSSLDISKNLSTKPITSLSQSLQGGITGLNVTQNSGLPGADAATIKIRGISSLETNNDPLVLVDGIPMDMNQLDPNTIESVTVLKDAAAAAIYGARAANGVIVVKTKRGMPGKVNVSYNGYFGLQEATYLPEFIDGAGYMEMVNAANLNIGGNAVYSKEAIEATRNHTDPINYPDTDWADWLFKTGSLQSHSVAVSGGSNLARFALTVNYLKNNGLVENTNSDRLNIRANTSVNLLDNLSVNMDFNSYRTNREKPLFDNGGDIFTYIYRTPPTTVIHYPMKEGSDIVYYGNRPEQRNPAAIIERGGIRTNLEDNISINIAPRWEIIPKL
;
A
#
# COMPACT_ATOMS: atom_id res chain seq x y z
N LEU A 1 24.16 -32.82 3.09
CA LEU A 1 23.14 -32.26 2.17
C LEU A 1 22.68 -33.36 1.21
N ALA A 2 21.34 -33.54 1.12
CA ALA A 2 20.73 -34.46 0.14
C ALA A 2 20.51 -33.74 -1.19
N GLY A 3 20.65 -34.44 -2.31
CA GLY A 3 20.37 -33.87 -3.62
C GLY A 3 21.48 -33.01 -4.23
N VAL A 4 22.70 -33.06 -3.70
CA VAL A 4 23.87 -32.39 -4.31
C VAL A 4 24.23 -33.11 -5.60
N ASN A 5 24.32 -32.37 -6.70
CA ASN A 5 24.74 -32.91 -7.99
C ASN A 5 26.29 -32.92 -8.08
N ILE A 6 26.89 -34.06 -8.32
CA ILE A 6 28.32 -34.27 -8.42
C ILE A 6 28.66 -34.76 -9.84
N VAL A 7 29.45 -33.98 -10.58
CA VAL A 7 29.78 -34.28 -12.00
C VAL A 7 31.29 -34.25 -12.20
N VAL A 8 31.81 -35.14 -13.01
CA VAL A 8 33.20 -35.09 -13.47
C VAL A 8 33.30 -34.04 -14.59
N LYS A 9 34.11 -33.01 -14.39
CA LYS A 9 34.28 -31.88 -15.32
C LYS A 9 34.63 -32.33 -16.72
N GLY A 10 33.88 -31.89 -17.72
CA GLY A 10 34.10 -32.22 -19.11
C GLY A 10 33.57 -33.61 -19.55
N THR A 11 32.82 -34.29 -18.69
CA THR A 11 32.19 -35.59 -19.00
C THR A 11 30.69 -35.58 -18.69
N THR A 12 30.00 -36.65 -19.09
CA THR A 12 28.60 -36.89 -18.72
C THR A 12 28.46 -37.75 -17.46
N LEU A 13 29.59 -38.13 -16.82
CA LEU A 13 29.57 -38.91 -15.60
C LEU A 13 29.21 -38.07 -14.40
N GLY A 14 28.13 -38.42 -13.70
CA GLY A 14 27.67 -37.73 -12.51
C GLY A 14 26.89 -38.64 -11.56
N THR A 15 26.71 -38.18 -10.34
CA THR A 15 25.90 -38.79 -9.30
C THR A 15 25.20 -37.72 -8.46
N VAL A 16 24.25 -38.12 -7.64
CA VAL A 16 23.54 -37.22 -6.70
C VAL A 16 23.68 -37.79 -5.30
N SER A 17 23.89 -36.93 -4.31
CA SER A 17 23.96 -37.37 -2.91
C SER A 17 22.57 -37.84 -2.40
N ASP A 18 22.59 -38.90 -1.60
CA ASP A 18 21.39 -39.49 -1.00
C ASP A 18 20.79 -38.65 0.13
N GLY A 19 19.72 -39.15 0.78
CA GLY A 19 19.04 -38.48 1.87
C GLY A 19 19.92 -38.16 3.09
N ASN A 20 21.02 -38.87 3.28
CA ASN A 20 21.99 -38.66 4.35
C ASN A 20 23.21 -37.85 3.91
N GLY A 21 23.25 -37.45 2.63
CA GLY A 21 24.38 -36.68 2.04
C GLY A 21 25.54 -37.52 1.58
N TYR A 22 25.41 -38.86 1.50
CA TYR A 22 26.44 -39.73 0.96
C TYR A 22 26.36 -39.81 -0.56
N PHE A 23 27.53 -39.93 -1.20
CA PHE A 23 27.63 -40.10 -2.63
C PHE A 23 28.75 -41.10 -3.00
N SER A 24 28.64 -41.68 -4.16
CA SER A 24 29.67 -42.52 -4.74
C SER A 24 29.80 -42.21 -6.24
N ILE A 25 31.02 -41.97 -6.70
CA ILE A 25 31.30 -41.65 -8.09
C ILE A 25 32.62 -42.30 -8.52
N LYS A 26 32.65 -42.84 -9.74
CA LYS A 26 33.87 -43.36 -10.33
C LYS A 26 34.64 -42.22 -10.99
N ALA A 27 35.84 -41.93 -10.50
CA ALA A 27 36.73 -40.92 -11.05
C ALA A 27 38.17 -41.40 -11.09
N GLN A 28 38.98 -40.91 -12.03
CA GLN A 28 40.39 -41.23 -12.19
C GLN A 28 41.25 -40.15 -11.52
N LYS A 29 42.50 -40.49 -11.24
CA LYS A 29 43.46 -39.51 -10.74
C LYS A 29 43.64 -38.37 -11.75
N GLY A 30 43.45 -37.14 -11.34
CA GLY A 30 43.49 -35.93 -12.17
C GLY A 30 42.14 -35.38 -12.57
N ASP A 31 41.07 -36.16 -12.41
CA ASP A 31 39.73 -35.67 -12.67
C ASP A 31 39.32 -34.55 -11.67
N VAL A 32 38.50 -33.61 -12.14
CA VAL A 32 37.93 -32.57 -11.31
C VAL A 32 36.44 -32.85 -11.08
N LEU A 33 36.07 -33.08 -9.83
CA LEU A 33 34.68 -33.22 -9.42
C LEU A 33 34.08 -31.84 -9.14
N ILE A 34 32.93 -31.53 -9.74
CA ILE A 34 32.16 -30.31 -9.48
C ILE A 34 30.94 -30.69 -8.66
N PHE A 35 30.82 -30.07 -7.48
CA PHE A 35 29.69 -30.22 -6.59
C PHE A 35 28.78 -29.01 -6.75
N ARG A 36 27.49 -29.24 -7.09
CA ARG A 36 26.49 -28.22 -7.33
C ARG A 36 25.25 -28.46 -6.49
N TYR A 37 24.82 -27.40 -5.79
CA TYR A 37 23.57 -27.45 -5.05
C TYR A 37 22.92 -26.07 -5.06
N ILE A 38 21.60 -26.00 -5.21
CA ILE A 38 20.85 -24.74 -5.28
C ILE A 38 21.10 -23.92 -4.00
N GLY A 39 21.56 -22.68 -4.15
CA GLY A 39 21.88 -21.79 -3.02
C GLY A 39 23.27 -21.97 -2.43
N PHE A 40 24.16 -22.72 -3.08
CA PHE A 40 25.55 -22.91 -2.67
C PHE A 40 26.50 -22.66 -3.84
N LYS A 41 27.71 -22.14 -3.55
CA LYS A 41 28.77 -21.98 -4.56
C LYS A 41 29.25 -23.34 -5.08
N ASP A 42 29.48 -23.42 -6.40
CA ASP A 42 30.11 -24.57 -7.00
C ASP A 42 31.44 -24.84 -6.30
N TYR A 43 31.67 -26.09 -5.89
CA TYR A 43 32.94 -26.51 -5.28
C TYR A 43 33.62 -27.47 -6.20
N GLU A 44 34.88 -27.18 -6.54
CA GLU A 44 35.72 -28.06 -7.40
C GLU A 44 36.72 -28.81 -6.53
N TYR A 45 36.79 -30.12 -6.71
CA TYR A 45 37.75 -31.01 -6.06
C TYR A 45 38.57 -31.82 -7.08
N VAL A 46 39.90 -31.71 -7.02
CA VAL A 46 40.80 -32.47 -7.88
C VAL A 46 41.10 -33.81 -7.24
N VAL A 47 40.80 -34.90 -7.92
CA VAL A 47 41.05 -36.28 -7.46
C VAL A 47 42.53 -36.56 -7.50
N SER A 48 43.19 -36.57 -6.36
CA SER A 48 44.64 -36.86 -6.26
C SER A 48 44.94 -38.37 -6.08
N ARG A 49 44.01 -39.11 -5.44
CA ARG A 49 44.09 -40.56 -5.18
C ARG A 49 42.69 -41.14 -4.96
N ALA A 50 42.57 -42.47 -4.98
CA ALA A 50 41.33 -43.13 -4.57
C ALA A 50 41.06 -42.83 -3.08
N ILE A 51 39.88 -42.30 -2.75
CA ILE A 51 39.47 -41.90 -1.39
C ILE A 51 38.14 -42.59 -1.12
N SER A 52 38.04 -43.28 0.01
CA SER A 52 36.77 -43.88 0.47
C SER A 52 35.93 -42.96 1.30
N ASN A 53 36.49 -41.90 1.91
CA ASN A 53 35.81 -40.95 2.77
C ASN A 53 36.23 -39.49 2.41
N LEU A 54 35.52 -38.88 1.47
CA LEU A 54 35.68 -37.47 1.14
C LEU A 54 34.53 -36.66 1.78
N THR A 55 34.85 -35.76 2.67
CA THR A 55 33.89 -34.81 3.22
C THR A 55 34.04 -33.47 2.52
N VAL A 56 32.95 -33.00 1.92
CA VAL A 56 32.90 -31.72 1.21
C VAL A 56 31.95 -30.78 1.96
N SER A 57 32.44 -29.61 2.31
CA SER A 57 31.62 -28.53 2.86
C SER A 57 31.31 -27.52 1.74
N LEU A 58 30.06 -27.39 1.42
CA LEU A 58 29.59 -26.37 0.47
C LEU A 58 29.34 -25.07 1.23
N ASN A 59 29.90 -24.00 0.74
CA ASN A 59 29.60 -22.64 1.27
C ASN A 59 28.30 -22.15 0.65
N ALA A 60 27.36 -21.74 1.50
CA ALA A 60 26.14 -21.09 1.01
C ALA A 60 26.53 -19.89 0.13
N GLU A 61 25.99 -19.86 -1.06
CA GLU A 61 26.05 -18.70 -1.91
C GLU A 61 25.12 -17.65 -1.28
N SER A 62 25.63 -16.88 -0.32
CA SER A 62 25.01 -15.61 -0.05
C SER A 62 25.30 -14.76 -1.29
N GLU A 63 24.50 -14.92 -2.34
CA GLU A 63 24.26 -13.78 -3.21
C GLU A 63 23.69 -12.70 -2.27
N LYS A 64 24.56 -11.85 -1.75
CA LYS A 64 24.19 -10.46 -1.62
C LYS A 64 23.91 -10.06 -3.06
N LEU A 65 22.66 -10.16 -3.49
CA LEU A 65 22.16 -9.42 -4.64
C LEU A 65 22.73 -8.02 -4.41
N ASP A 66 23.66 -7.62 -5.26
CA ASP A 66 24.18 -6.24 -5.24
C ASP A 66 22.94 -5.37 -5.33
N GLU A 67 22.51 -4.81 -4.19
CA GLU A 67 21.32 -3.98 -4.13
C GLU A 67 21.62 -2.75 -4.98
N ILE A 68 21.08 -2.75 -6.20
CA ILE A 68 21.21 -1.65 -7.15
C ILE A 68 20.27 -0.57 -6.66
N VAL A 69 20.83 0.57 -6.33
CA VAL A 69 20.06 1.75 -5.94
C VAL A 69 19.95 2.65 -7.15
N VAL A 70 18.72 2.94 -7.55
CA VAL A 70 18.44 3.89 -8.62
C VAL A 70 18.49 5.30 -8.02
N THR A 71 19.49 6.09 -8.40
CA THR A 71 19.65 7.49 -7.99
C THR A 71 18.92 8.45 -8.94
N GLY A 72 17.99 7.92 -9.76
CA GLY A 72 17.12 8.69 -10.67
C GLY A 72 17.62 8.80 -12.10
N ILE A 73 18.90 9.08 -12.33
CA ILE A 73 19.51 9.17 -13.66
C ILE A 73 20.48 7.98 -13.88
N SER A 74 21.09 7.47 -12.81
CA SER A 74 22.02 6.35 -12.87
C SER A 74 21.61 5.22 -11.93
N GLU A 75 21.96 4.00 -12.31
CA GLU A 75 21.90 2.82 -11.44
C GLU A 75 23.27 2.64 -10.79
N GLU A 76 23.36 2.78 -9.48
CA GLU A 76 24.60 2.58 -8.73
C GLU A 76 24.45 1.41 -7.75
N LYS A 77 25.54 0.67 -7.52
CA LYS A 77 25.58 -0.34 -6.47
C LYS A 77 25.49 0.37 -5.12
N LYS A 78 24.60 -0.04 -4.22
CA LYS A 78 24.42 0.53 -2.87
C LYS A 78 25.73 0.62 -2.10
N LEU A 79 26.66 -0.32 -2.32
CA LEU A 79 28.00 -0.31 -1.71
C LEU A 79 28.86 0.87 -2.17
N ASN A 80 28.59 1.47 -3.31
CA ASN A 80 29.37 2.58 -3.87
C ASN A 80 28.72 3.94 -3.60
N SER A 81 27.49 3.96 -3.05
CA SER A 81 26.79 5.20 -2.74
C SER A 81 27.24 5.75 -1.38
N ILE A 82 27.87 6.90 -1.40
CA ILE A 82 28.29 7.68 -0.19
C ILE A 82 27.06 8.35 0.47
N SER A 83 25.93 8.42 -0.25
CA SER A 83 24.71 9.11 0.19
C SER A 83 23.78 8.21 1.00
N SER A 84 23.02 8.84 1.94
CA SER A 84 22.02 8.12 2.75
C SER A 84 20.79 7.78 1.90
N VAL A 85 20.87 6.63 1.25
CA VAL A 85 19.82 6.08 0.39
C VAL A 85 19.23 4.85 1.05
N SER A 86 17.89 4.75 1.05
CA SER A 86 17.17 3.56 1.51
C SER A 86 16.25 3.05 0.42
N SER A 87 16.33 1.78 0.12
CA SER A 87 15.49 1.09 -0.86
C SER A 87 14.59 0.07 -0.17
N LEU A 88 13.38 -0.08 -0.67
CA LEU A 88 12.39 -1.06 -0.22
C LEU A 88 11.89 -1.84 -1.42
N ASP A 89 12.04 -3.15 -1.36
CA ASP A 89 11.39 -4.09 -2.29
C ASP A 89 9.92 -4.25 -1.87
N ILE A 90 9.03 -3.69 -2.67
CA ILE A 90 7.59 -3.70 -2.39
C ILE A 90 6.98 -5.09 -2.54
N SER A 91 7.56 -5.94 -3.38
CA SER A 91 7.00 -7.27 -3.67
C SER A 91 6.86 -8.14 -2.41
N LYS A 92 7.77 -7.99 -1.46
CA LYS A 92 7.76 -8.73 -0.18
C LYS A 92 6.66 -8.24 0.77
N ASN A 93 6.35 -6.95 0.74
CA ASN A 93 5.34 -6.36 1.62
C ASN A 93 3.91 -6.59 1.11
N LEU A 94 3.72 -6.63 -0.21
CA LEU A 94 2.41 -6.86 -0.83
C LEU A 94 1.84 -8.26 -0.53
N SER A 95 2.69 -9.26 -0.30
CA SER A 95 2.25 -10.63 -0.02
C SER A 95 1.61 -10.81 1.36
N THR A 96 1.79 -9.85 2.27
CA THR A 96 1.39 -9.98 3.68
C THR A 96 0.28 -9.03 4.12
N LYS A 97 -0.01 -7.98 3.35
CA LYS A 97 -0.99 -6.94 3.73
C LYS A 97 -1.83 -6.50 2.53
N PRO A 98 -3.17 -6.37 2.68
CA PRO A 98 -3.98 -5.70 1.68
C PRO A 98 -3.64 -4.20 1.68
N ILE A 99 -3.06 -3.71 0.60
CA ILE A 99 -2.61 -2.32 0.46
C ILE A 99 -3.46 -1.65 -0.60
N THR A 100 -4.12 -0.56 -0.24
CA THR A 100 -4.98 0.23 -1.13
C THR A 100 -4.22 1.36 -1.83
N SER A 101 -3.17 1.91 -1.20
CA SER A 101 -2.31 2.96 -1.78
C SER A 101 -0.82 2.67 -1.58
N LEU A 102 0.02 3.10 -2.53
CA LEU A 102 1.47 2.88 -2.44
C LEU A 102 2.09 3.57 -1.23
N SER A 103 1.60 4.77 -0.86
CA SER A 103 2.11 5.50 0.31
C SER A 103 1.95 4.72 1.61
N GLN A 104 0.87 3.96 1.79
CA GLN A 104 0.67 3.10 2.97
C GLN A 104 1.70 1.96 3.04
N SER A 105 2.12 1.43 1.88
CA SER A 105 3.10 0.34 1.83
C SER A 105 4.47 0.72 2.40
N LEU A 106 4.78 2.01 2.45
CA LEU A 106 6.05 2.54 2.95
C LEU A 106 6.08 2.69 4.47
N GLN A 107 4.93 2.54 5.15
CA GLN A 107 4.84 2.69 6.60
C GLN A 107 5.66 1.63 7.33
N GLY A 108 6.61 2.08 8.15
CA GLY A 108 7.51 1.20 8.90
C GLY A 108 8.57 0.47 8.05
N GLY A 109 8.55 0.64 6.72
CA GLY A 109 9.48 -0.05 5.81
C GLY A 109 10.80 0.67 5.58
N ILE A 110 10.87 1.99 5.78
CA ILE A 110 12.03 2.81 5.47
C ILE A 110 12.39 3.70 6.65
N THR A 111 13.62 3.58 7.15
CA THR A 111 14.10 4.42 8.27
C THR A 111 14.18 5.90 7.87
N GLY A 112 13.73 6.81 8.77
CA GLY A 112 13.72 8.26 8.53
C GLY A 112 12.60 8.74 7.61
N LEU A 113 11.66 7.88 7.28
CA LEU A 113 10.41 8.22 6.60
C LEU A 113 9.28 8.26 7.65
N ASN A 114 8.60 9.38 7.75
CA ASN A 114 7.38 9.51 8.54
C ASN A 114 6.18 9.38 7.60
N VAL A 115 5.37 8.36 7.83
CA VAL A 115 4.18 8.06 7.03
C VAL A 115 2.98 8.11 7.95
N THR A 116 2.11 9.10 7.73
CA THR A 116 0.92 9.33 8.55
C THR A 116 -0.32 9.21 7.68
N GLN A 117 -1.21 8.30 8.05
CA GLN A 117 -2.51 8.16 7.42
C GLN A 117 -3.52 9.02 8.19
N ASN A 118 -4.05 10.05 7.54
CA ASN A 118 -4.98 11.00 8.15
C ASN A 118 -6.44 10.60 7.96
N SER A 119 -6.74 9.71 7.02
CA SER A 119 -8.09 9.27 6.69
C SER A 119 -8.08 7.80 6.31
N GLY A 120 -9.11 7.08 6.70
CA GLY A 120 -9.41 5.71 6.26
C GLY A 120 -10.58 5.65 5.26
N LEU A 121 -11.07 6.80 4.79
CA LEU A 121 -12.17 6.84 3.82
C LEU A 121 -11.74 6.23 2.49
N PRO A 122 -12.56 5.39 1.86
CA PRO A 122 -12.28 4.79 0.58
C PRO A 122 -11.84 5.81 -0.49
N GLY A 123 -10.68 5.57 -1.11
CA GLY A 123 -10.11 6.43 -2.14
C GLY A 123 -9.58 7.79 -1.66
N ALA A 124 -9.64 8.06 -0.34
CA ALA A 124 -9.02 9.21 0.32
C ALA A 124 -8.09 8.75 1.47
N ASP A 125 -7.59 7.53 1.36
CA ASP A 125 -6.79 6.79 2.32
C ASP A 125 -5.28 6.89 2.06
N ALA A 126 -4.86 7.75 1.14
CA ALA A 126 -3.46 8.03 0.89
C ALA A 126 -2.76 8.60 2.14
N ALA A 127 -1.57 8.07 2.43
CA ALA A 127 -0.78 8.56 3.55
C ALA A 127 0.05 9.79 3.16
N THR A 128 0.18 10.72 4.09
CA THR A 128 1.12 11.84 4.00
C THR A 128 2.52 11.36 4.36
N ILE A 129 3.49 11.68 3.52
CA ILE A 129 4.88 11.26 3.70
C ILE A 129 5.76 12.46 3.96
N LYS A 130 6.62 12.36 4.98
CA LYS A 130 7.65 13.36 5.28
C LYS A 130 8.99 12.69 5.50
N ILE A 131 10.05 13.26 4.92
CA ILE A 131 11.42 12.77 5.06
C ILE A 131 12.12 13.63 6.12
N ARG A 132 12.61 12.99 7.18
CA ARG A 132 13.32 13.66 8.31
C ARG A 132 12.51 14.73 9.04
N GLY A 133 11.16 14.73 8.89
CA GLY A 133 10.27 15.64 9.62
C GLY A 133 9.83 16.86 8.81
N ILE A 134 9.46 17.93 9.49
CA ILE A 134 8.96 19.17 8.92
C ILE A 134 10.12 20.14 8.76
N SER A 135 10.38 20.61 7.54
CA SER A 135 11.45 21.56 7.21
C SER A 135 10.98 23.02 7.21
N SER A 136 9.69 23.26 7.00
CA SER A 136 9.11 24.61 6.94
C SER A 136 7.71 24.61 7.56
N LEU A 137 7.36 25.72 8.21
CA LEU A 137 6.02 25.93 8.78
C LEU A 137 5.05 26.57 7.78
N GLU A 138 5.55 27.21 6.73
CA GLU A 138 4.74 27.98 5.79
C GLU A 138 4.61 27.34 4.40
N THR A 139 5.49 26.38 4.06
CA THR A 139 5.50 25.76 2.73
C THR A 139 5.16 24.28 2.78
N ASN A 140 4.80 23.74 1.63
CA ASN A 140 4.57 22.30 1.47
C ASN A 140 5.86 21.53 1.83
N ASN A 141 5.75 20.55 2.72
CA ASN A 141 6.85 19.70 3.16
C ASN A 141 6.86 18.32 2.48
N ASP A 142 6.10 18.15 1.40
CA ASP A 142 6.02 16.89 0.69
C ASP A 142 7.30 16.64 -0.12
N PRO A 143 7.81 15.40 -0.13
CA PRO A 143 8.94 15.04 -0.97
C PRO A 143 8.56 15.06 -2.45
N LEU A 144 9.55 15.28 -3.32
CA LEU A 144 9.37 15.07 -4.75
C LEU A 144 9.23 13.58 -5.05
N VAL A 145 8.14 13.18 -5.67
CA VAL A 145 7.92 11.80 -6.10
C VAL A 145 8.19 11.67 -7.59
N LEU A 146 9.05 10.71 -7.96
CA LEU A 146 9.41 10.40 -9.34
C LEU A 146 9.04 8.95 -9.63
N VAL A 147 8.21 8.74 -10.63
CA VAL A 147 7.85 7.40 -11.13
C VAL A 147 8.53 7.20 -12.46
N ASP A 148 9.48 6.26 -12.53
CA ASP A 148 10.33 6.03 -13.71
C ASP A 148 10.97 7.33 -14.24
N GLY A 149 11.35 8.24 -13.33
CA GLY A 149 11.98 9.53 -13.62
C GLY A 149 11.02 10.70 -13.86
N ILE A 150 9.71 10.49 -13.85
CA ILE A 150 8.69 11.52 -14.10
C ILE A 150 7.99 11.92 -12.80
N PRO A 151 7.84 13.23 -12.50
CA PRO A 151 7.04 13.69 -11.37
C PRO A 151 5.58 13.23 -11.50
N MET A 152 5.12 12.40 -10.53
CA MET A 152 3.77 11.84 -10.52
C MET A 152 3.36 11.51 -9.08
N ASP A 153 2.05 11.54 -8.79
CA ASP A 153 1.54 11.03 -7.53
C ASP A 153 1.62 9.49 -7.49
N MET A 154 2.37 8.97 -6.51
CA MET A 154 2.55 7.53 -6.36
C MET A 154 1.25 6.78 -6.01
N ASN A 155 0.25 7.46 -5.43
CA ASN A 155 -1.01 6.84 -5.04
C ASN A 155 -1.94 6.54 -6.22
N GLN A 156 -1.61 7.08 -7.40
CA GLN A 156 -2.27 6.76 -8.66
C GLN A 156 -1.80 5.41 -9.24
N LEU A 157 -0.76 4.82 -8.67
CA LEU A 157 -0.22 3.54 -9.13
C LEU A 157 -0.84 2.37 -8.38
N ASP A 158 -0.99 1.24 -9.08
CA ASP A 158 -1.22 -0.04 -8.43
C ASP A 158 0.08 -0.52 -7.78
N PRO A 159 0.09 -0.79 -6.45
CA PRO A 159 1.26 -1.33 -5.77
C PRO A 159 1.86 -2.60 -6.43
N ASN A 160 1.03 -3.42 -7.07
CA ASN A 160 1.49 -4.63 -7.77
C ASN A 160 2.38 -4.34 -8.98
N THR A 161 2.33 -3.11 -9.54
CA THR A 161 3.16 -2.69 -10.67
C THR A 161 4.56 -2.25 -10.25
N ILE A 162 4.81 -2.10 -8.95
CA ILE A 162 6.04 -1.53 -8.42
C ILE A 162 7.09 -2.62 -8.22
N GLU A 163 8.31 -2.34 -8.65
CA GLU A 163 9.51 -3.14 -8.40
C GLU A 163 10.16 -2.71 -7.08
N SER A 164 10.48 -1.41 -6.97
CA SER A 164 11.16 -0.87 -5.79
C SER A 164 10.82 0.60 -5.56
N VAL A 165 10.96 1.03 -4.31
CA VAL A 165 10.90 2.43 -3.90
C VAL A 165 12.20 2.80 -3.22
N THR A 166 12.86 3.84 -3.72
CA THR A 166 14.11 4.36 -3.19
C THR A 166 13.88 5.77 -2.64
N VAL A 167 14.37 6.04 -1.44
CA VAL A 167 14.25 7.35 -0.80
C VAL A 167 15.62 8.00 -0.68
N LEU A 168 15.77 9.15 -1.36
CA LEU A 168 16.95 10.00 -1.30
C LEU A 168 16.74 11.05 -0.20
N LYS A 169 17.44 10.86 0.93
CA LYS A 169 17.22 11.66 2.15
C LYS A 169 18.17 12.85 2.25
N ASP A 170 19.30 12.80 1.53
CA ASP A 170 20.34 13.80 1.61
C ASP A 170 20.28 14.79 0.47
N ALA A 171 20.63 16.04 0.75
CA ALA A 171 20.70 17.10 -0.25
C ALA A 171 21.66 16.75 -1.41
N ALA A 172 22.75 16.04 -1.15
CA ALA A 172 23.70 15.60 -2.16
C ALA A 172 23.07 14.64 -3.19
N ALA A 173 22.30 13.63 -2.69
CA ALA A 173 21.58 12.70 -3.55
C ALA A 173 20.42 13.34 -4.31
N ALA A 174 19.82 14.37 -3.70
CA ALA A 174 18.68 15.10 -4.27
C ALA A 174 19.08 16.28 -5.17
N ALA A 175 20.37 16.70 -5.17
CA ALA A 175 20.87 17.91 -5.84
C ALA A 175 20.57 17.96 -7.35
N ILE A 176 20.57 16.79 -8.01
CA ILE A 176 20.28 16.69 -9.45
C ILE A 176 18.84 17.11 -9.81
N TYR A 177 17.94 17.15 -8.82
CA TYR A 177 16.54 17.53 -9.01
C TYR A 177 16.24 18.99 -8.63
N GLY A 178 17.26 19.73 -8.18
CA GLY A 178 17.19 21.16 -7.87
C GLY A 178 16.31 21.48 -6.67
N ALA A 179 15.74 22.68 -6.62
CA ALA A 179 14.97 23.21 -5.50
C ALA A 179 13.73 22.39 -5.15
N ARG A 180 13.13 21.69 -6.11
CA ARG A 180 11.94 20.81 -5.86
C ARG A 180 12.25 19.63 -4.98
N ALA A 181 13.52 19.26 -4.83
CA ALA A 181 13.98 18.15 -4.02
C ALA A 181 14.43 18.57 -2.60
N ALA A 182 14.14 19.81 -2.18
CA ALA A 182 14.54 20.34 -0.87
C ALA A 182 14.02 19.47 0.30
N ASN A 183 12.84 18.87 0.16
CA ASN A 183 12.24 17.97 1.15
C ASN A 183 12.59 16.48 0.92
N GLY A 184 13.59 16.19 0.08
CA GLY A 184 13.98 14.85 -0.34
C GLY A 184 13.23 14.35 -1.58
N VAL A 185 13.62 13.18 -2.06
CA VAL A 185 13.06 12.56 -3.27
C VAL A 185 12.67 11.11 -3.01
N ILE A 186 11.52 10.73 -3.50
CA ILE A 186 11.07 9.33 -3.55
C ILE A 186 11.10 8.88 -5.00
N VAL A 187 11.96 7.92 -5.31
CA VAL A 187 12.08 7.34 -6.65
C VAL A 187 11.35 6.00 -6.64
N VAL A 188 10.33 5.90 -7.46
CA VAL A 188 9.53 4.68 -7.67
C VAL A 188 9.93 4.07 -8.99
N LYS A 189 10.39 2.82 -8.95
CA LYS A 189 10.70 2.02 -10.14
C LYS A 189 9.57 1.01 -10.36
N THR A 190 9.05 0.96 -11.58
CA THR A 190 7.99 0.02 -11.93
C THR A 190 8.53 -1.22 -12.61
N LYS A 191 7.79 -2.33 -12.51
CA LYS A 191 8.15 -3.60 -13.14
C LYS A 191 8.20 -3.46 -14.65
N ARG A 192 9.25 -3.99 -15.26
CA ARG A 192 9.45 -4.05 -16.71
C ARG A 192 9.51 -5.48 -17.18
N GLY A 193 9.23 -5.70 -18.45
CA GLY A 193 9.38 -7.02 -19.07
C GLY A 193 10.85 -7.47 -19.08
N MET A 194 11.04 -8.78 -18.93
CA MET A 194 12.36 -9.44 -19.09
C MET A 194 12.38 -10.25 -20.37
N PRO A 195 13.57 -10.46 -20.98
CA PRO A 195 13.69 -11.39 -22.09
C PRO A 195 13.28 -12.79 -21.65
N GLY A 196 12.45 -13.46 -22.43
CA GLY A 196 11.99 -14.81 -22.11
C GLY A 196 10.57 -15.08 -22.57
N LYS A 197 10.04 -16.22 -22.13
CA LYS A 197 8.65 -16.61 -22.40
C LYS A 197 7.69 -15.63 -21.74
N VAL A 198 6.52 -15.49 -22.37
CA VAL A 198 5.43 -14.71 -21.77
C VAL A 198 5.01 -15.34 -20.46
N ASN A 199 5.00 -14.52 -19.41
CA ASN A 199 4.53 -14.88 -18.08
C ASN A 199 3.22 -14.15 -17.81
N VAL A 200 2.21 -14.88 -17.35
CA VAL A 200 0.92 -14.33 -16.94
C VAL A 200 0.75 -14.61 -15.47
N SER A 201 0.47 -13.59 -14.69
CA SER A 201 0.21 -13.71 -13.27
C SER A 201 -1.11 -13.03 -12.89
N TYR A 202 -1.81 -13.64 -11.95
CA TYR A 202 -3.01 -13.07 -11.33
C TYR A 202 -2.78 -12.98 -9.82
N ASN A 203 -3.12 -11.82 -9.27
CA ASN A 203 -3.15 -11.58 -7.83
C ASN A 203 -4.52 -11.02 -7.48
N GLY A 204 -5.21 -11.67 -6.55
CA GLY A 204 -6.52 -11.22 -6.10
C GLY A 204 -6.73 -11.48 -4.63
N TYR A 205 -7.45 -10.59 -3.98
CA TYR A 205 -7.87 -10.78 -2.59
C TYR A 205 -9.26 -10.18 -2.36
N PHE A 206 -9.94 -10.73 -1.36
CA PHE A 206 -11.16 -10.21 -0.78
C PHE A 206 -10.97 -10.15 0.73
N GLY A 207 -11.39 -9.08 1.36
CA GLY A 207 -11.31 -8.89 2.80
C GLY A 207 -12.52 -8.15 3.35
N LEU A 208 -12.83 -8.42 4.61
CA LEU A 208 -13.77 -7.64 5.40
C LEU A 208 -12.98 -6.62 6.22
N GLN A 209 -13.58 -5.47 6.45
CA GLN A 209 -13.00 -4.37 7.20
C GLN A 209 -13.90 -4.02 8.37
N GLU A 210 -13.29 -3.88 9.53
CA GLU A 210 -13.98 -3.46 10.75
C GLU A 210 -13.14 -2.40 11.46
N ALA A 211 -13.79 -1.55 12.25
CA ALA A 211 -13.08 -0.59 13.08
C ALA A 211 -12.32 -1.36 14.19
N THR A 212 -11.01 -1.16 14.26
CA THR A 212 -10.18 -1.81 15.29
C THR A 212 -10.36 -1.20 16.69
N TYR A 213 -10.76 0.06 16.71
CA TYR A 213 -11.03 0.82 17.93
C TYR A 213 -12.03 1.92 17.62
N LEU A 214 -13.04 2.04 18.45
CA LEU A 214 -13.98 3.16 18.47
C LEU A 214 -13.88 3.85 19.83
N PRO A 215 -13.92 5.19 19.91
CA PRO A 215 -13.96 5.88 21.18
C PRO A 215 -15.24 5.49 21.94
N GLU A 216 -15.11 5.23 23.22
CA GLU A 216 -16.25 5.08 24.10
C GLU A 216 -16.82 6.45 24.45
N PHE A 217 -18.11 6.64 24.21
CA PHE A 217 -18.84 7.86 24.55
C PHE A 217 -19.67 7.63 25.79
N ILE A 218 -19.99 8.73 26.46
CA ILE A 218 -20.92 8.72 27.58
C ILE A 218 -22.32 8.33 27.08
N ASP A 219 -23.01 7.52 27.84
CA ASP A 219 -24.41 7.15 27.57
C ASP A 219 -25.39 8.31 27.77
N GLY A 220 -26.64 8.10 27.37
CA GLY A 220 -27.66 9.14 27.45
C GLY A 220 -27.94 9.62 28.89
N ALA A 221 -27.96 8.70 29.85
CA ALA A 221 -28.19 9.04 31.25
C ALA A 221 -27.05 9.88 31.83
N GLY A 222 -25.81 9.47 31.61
CA GLY A 222 -24.62 10.21 32.03
C GLY A 222 -24.50 11.57 31.34
N TYR A 223 -24.85 11.67 30.04
CA TYR A 223 -24.91 12.94 29.34
C TYR A 223 -25.93 13.91 30.01
N MET A 224 -27.14 13.41 30.34
CA MET A 224 -28.15 14.19 31.03
C MET A 224 -27.68 14.69 32.41
N GLU A 225 -27.02 13.81 33.18
CA GLU A 225 -26.43 14.17 34.47
C GLU A 225 -25.35 15.24 34.33
N MET A 226 -24.46 15.13 33.35
CA MET A 226 -23.41 16.12 33.08
C MET A 226 -24.00 17.46 32.68
N VAL A 227 -25.03 17.48 31.82
CA VAL A 227 -25.73 18.72 31.43
C VAL A 227 -26.39 19.38 32.63
N ASN A 228 -27.05 18.60 33.50
CA ASN A 228 -27.64 19.12 34.74
C ASN A 228 -26.57 19.70 35.65
N ALA A 229 -25.46 19.01 35.88
CA ALA A 229 -24.35 19.49 36.69
C ALA A 229 -23.77 20.81 36.15
N ALA A 230 -23.58 20.90 34.84
CA ALA A 230 -23.09 22.13 34.20
C ALA A 230 -24.01 23.31 34.40
N ASN A 231 -25.33 23.10 34.24
CA ASN A 231 -26.30 24.17 34.44
C ASN A 231 -26.41 24.61 35.91
N LEU A 232 -26.40 23.68 36.84
CA LEU A 232 -26.42 23.99 38.28
C LEU A 232 -25.16 24.78 38.70
N ASN A 233 -24.01 24.44 38.16
CA ASN A 233 -22.74 25.12 38.46
C ASN A 233 -22.72 26.60 38.04
N ILE A 234 -23.50 26.99 37.03
CA ILE A 234 -23.66 28.38 36.61
C ILE A 234 -24.88 29.08 37.27
N GLY A 235 -25.48 28.44 38.26
CA GLY A 235 -26.64 28.98 38.99
C GLY A 235 -27.99 28.83 38.28
N GLY A 236 -28.03 27.99 37.22
CA GLY A 236 -29.27 27.64 36.52
C GLY A 236 -30.03 26.47 37.17
N ASN A 237 -31.06 25.97 36.51
CA ASN A 237 -31.86 24.84 36.93
C ASN A 237 -31.44 23.56 36.18
N ALA A 238 -31.74 22.39 36.75
CA ALA A 238 -31.62 21.12 36.05
C ALA A 238 -32.49 21.12 34.78
N VAL A 239 -31.91 20.68 33.68
CA VAL A 239 -32.57 20.58 32.36
C VAL A 239 -33.39 19.31 32.28
N TYR A 240 -32.85 18.22 32.81
CA TYR A 240 -33.47 16.91 32.80
C TYR A 240 -33.97 16.52 34.18
N SER A 241 -35.19 15.96 34.27
CA SER A 241 -35.73 15.44 35.50
C SER A 241 -35.07 14.10 35.88
N LYS A 242 -35.16 13.69 37.14
CA LYS A 242 -34.67 12.40 37.61
C LYS A 242 -35.36 11.24 36.92
N GLU A 243 -36.67 11.36 36.70
CA GLU A 243 -37.50 10.39 36.02
C GLU A 243 -37.02 10.17 34.57
N ALA A 244 -36.69 11.27 33.86
CA ALA A 244 -36.14 11.18 32.52
C ALA A 244 -34.79 10.47 32.49
N ILE A 245 -33.89 10.78 33.41
CA ILE A 245 -32.58 10.12 33.54
C ILE A 245 -32.73 8.63 33.81
N GLU A 246 -33.62 8.26 34.75
CA GLU A 246 -33.87 6.84 35.05
C GLU A 246 -34.54 6.10 33.89
N ALA A 247 -35.45 6.76 33.16
CA ALA A 247 -36.10 6.18 31.98
C ALA A 247 -35.07 5.90 30.85
N THR A 248 -34.12 6.84 30.62
CA THR A 248 -33.00 6.64 29.66
C THR A 248 -32.10 5.51 30.12
N ARG A 249 -31.67 5.48 31.40
CA ARG A 249 -30.79 4.46 31.96
C ARG A 249 -31.37 3.05 31.86
N ASN A 250 -32.69 2.95 32.06
CA ASN A 250 -33.39 1.65 32.03
C ASN A 250 -33.98 1.34 30.65
N HIS A 251 -33.77 2.16 29.64
CA HIS A 251 -34.29 2.03 28.27
C HIS A 251 -35.80 1.77 28.22
N THR A 252 -36.57 2.39 29.11
CA THR A 252 -38.01 2.14 29.27
C THR A 252 -38.84 2.74 28.14
N ASP A 253 -38.39 3.84 27.56
CA ASP A 253 -39.02 4.51 26.41
C ASP A 253 -37.95 5.09 25.49
N PRO A 254 -37.41 4.28 24.56
CA PRO A 254 -36.31 4.68 23.68
C PRO A 254 -36.68 5.83 22.70
N ILE A 255 -37.93 6.16 22.56
CA ILE A 255 -38.38 7.22 21.68
C ILE A 255 -38.38 8.58 22.41
N ASN A 256 -38.93 8.65 23.63
CA ASN A 256 -38.99 9.89 24.40
C ASN A 256 -37.72 10.09 25.24
N TYR A 257 -37.04 9.02 25.63
CA TYR A 257 -35.82 9.00 26.43
C TYR A 257 -34.74 8.12 25.75
N PRO A 258 -34.24 8.55 24.57
CA PRO A 258 -33.29 7.74 23.79
C PRO A 258 -31.93 7.69 24.47
N ASP A 259 -31.26 6.56 24.23
CA ASP A 259 -29.85 6.31 24.53
C ASP A 259 -29.20 5.73 23.26
N THR A 260 -28.81 6.61 22.37
CA THR A 260 -28.33 6.24 21.05
C THR A 260 -26.81 6.14 21.03
N ASP A 261 -26.28 4.95 20.80
CA ASP A 261 -24.87 4.78 20.43
C ASP A 261 -24.70 5.13 18.94
N TRP A 262 -24.30 6.37 18.68
CA TRP A 262 -24.08 6.87 17.34
C TRP A 262 -22.89 6.21 16.64
N ALA A 263 -21.88 5.76 17.38
CA ALA A 263 -20.71 5.09 16.80
C ALA A 263 -21.10 3.68 16.32
N ASP A 264 -21.78 2.89 17.13
CA ASP A 264 -22.27 1.55 16.75
C ASP A 264 -23.27 1.62 15.59
N TRP A 265 -24.13 2.63 15.59
CA TRP A 265 -25.07 2.85 14.50
C TRP A 265 -24.35 3.17 13.17
N LEU A 266 -23.30 4.01 13.21
CA LEU A 266 -22.61 4.50 12.02
C LEU A 266 -21.71 3.46 11.39
N PHE A 267 -20.86 2.81 12.21
CA PHE A 267 -19.84 1.93 11.70
C PHE A 267 -20.40 0.54 11.41
N LYS A 268 -20.24 0.11 10.16
CA LYS A 268 -20.64 -1.20 9.67
C LYS A 268 -19.41 -1.96 9.18
N THR A 269 -19.57 -3.24 8.90
CA THR A 269 -18.51 -4.03 8.25
C THR A 269 -18.38 -3.58 6.80
N GLY A 270 -17.21 -3.09 6.43
CA GLY A 270 -16.84 -2.75 5.07
C GLY A 270 -16.27 -3.95 4.32
N SER A 271 -16.01 -3.78 3.02
CA SER A 271 -15.38 -4.82 2.20
C SER A 271 -14.34 -4.24 1.25
N LEU A 272 -13.27 -4.99 1.04
CA LEU A 272 -12.17 -4.63 0.15
C LEU A 272 -11.89 -5.80 -0.78
N GLN A 273 -11.87 -5.54 -2.10
CA GLN A 273 -11.49 -6.54 -3.09
C GLN A 273 -10.55 -5.93 -4.13
N SER A 274 -9.56 -6.72 -4.53
CA SER A 274 -8.62 -6.34 -5.58
C SER A 274 -8.38 -7.50 -6.52
N HIS A 275 -8.26 -7.19 -7.80
CA HIS A 275 -7.97 -8.14 -8.87
C HIS A 275 -6.93 -7.53 -9.79
N SER A 276 -5.74 -8.11 -9.85
CA SER A 276 -4.63 -7.65 -10.67
C SER A 276 -4.18 -8.77 -11.62
N VAL A 277 -4.18 -8.49 -12.90
CA VAL A 277 -3.66 -9.37 -13.95
C VAL A 277 -2.42 -8.71 -14.53
N ALA A 278 -1.29 -9.41 -14.54
CA ALA A 278 -0.08 -8.92 -15.17
C ALA A 278 0.43 -9.91 -16.22
N VAL A 279 0.81 -9.38 -17.38
CA VAL A 279 1.40 -10.13 -18.50
C VAL A 279 2.73 -9.46 -18.83
N SER A 280 3.82 -10.24 -18.82
CA SER A 280 5.14 -9.72 -19.13
C SER A 280 5.96 -10.72 -19.93
N GLY A 281 6.89 -10.23 -20.73
CA GLY A 281 7.76 -11.08 -21.54
C GLY A 281 8.51 -10.27 -22.60
N GLY A 282 9.09 -10.98 -23.55
CA GLY A 282 9.76 -10.38 -24.70
C GLY A 282 11.05 -11.05 -25.10
N SER A 283 11.81 -10.36 -25.90
CA SER A 283 13.12 -10.77 -26.40
C SER A 283 14.18 -9.71 -26.05
N ASN A 284 15.42 -9.92 -26.47
CA ASN A 284 16.45 -8.88 -26.37
C ASN A 284 16.13 -7.64 -27.19
N LEU A 285 15.33 -7.78 -28.27
CA LEU A 285 14.91 -6.66 -29.11
C LEU A 285 13.79 -5.86 -28.49
N ALA A 286 12.76 -6.54 -27.97
CA ALA A 286 11.58 -5.85 -27.42
C ALA A 286 11.05 -6.60 -26.20
N ARG A 287 10.74 -5.85 -25.13
CA ARG A 287 10.22 -6.34 -23.87
C ARG A 287 9.00 -5.54 -23.48
N PHE A 288 8.05 -6.19 -22.86
CA PHE A 288 6.82 -5.54 -22.42
C PHE A 288 6.36 -6.07 -21.06
N ALA A 289 5.68 -5.21 -20.32
CA ALA A 289 4.89 -5.55 -19.14
C ALA A 289 3.57 -4.80 -19.22
N LEU A 290 2.46 -5.51 -19.11
CA LEU A 290 1.10 -4.97 -19.06
C LEU A 290 0.47 -5.42 -17.75
N THR A 291 -0.10 -4.49 -17.00
CA THR A 291 -0.86 -4.80 -15.77
C THR A 291 -2.20 -4.08 -15.83
N VAL A 292 -3.25 -4.80 -15.47
CA VAL A 292 -4.60 -4.26 -15.27
C VAL A 292 -5.02 -4.62 -13.85
N ASN A 293 -5.40 -3.62 -13.05
CA ASN A 293 -5.87 -3.81 -11.69
C ASN A 293 -7.23 -3.14 -11.50
N TYR A 294 -8.13 -3.84 -10.85
CA TYR A 294 -9.39 -3.32 -10.35
C TYR A 294 -9.42 -3.45 -8.83
N LEU A 295 -9.66 -2.34 -8.14
CA LEU A 295 -9.81 -2.25 -6.69
C LEU A 295 -11.20 -1.69 -6.38
N LYS A 296 -11.94 -2.38 -5.52
CA LYS A 296 -13.20 -1.89 -4.96
C LYS A 296 -13.10 -1.87 -3.44
N ASN A 297 -13.40 -0.73 -2.85
CA ASN A 297 -13.38 -0.50 -1.41
C ASN A 297 -14.74 0.07 -0.97
N ASN A 298 -15.52 -0.73 -0.26
CA ASN A 298 -16.74 -0.28 0.41
C ASN A 298 -16.39 0.06 1.85
N GLY A 299 -16.57 1.32 2.24
CA GLY A 299 -16.18 1.81 3.55
C GLY A 299 -16.99 1.26 4.71
N LEU A 300 -16.56 1.62 5.91
CA LEU A 300 -17.25 1.26 7.16
C LEU A 300 -18.50 2.10 7.39
N VAL A 301 -18.67 3.18 6.65
CA VAL A 301 -19.83 4.07 6.71
C VAL A 301 -20.61 3.92 5.41
N GLU A 302 -21.92 3.84 5.52
CA GLU A 302 -22.81 3.72 4.36
C GLU A 302 -22.61 4.89 3.39
N ASN A 303 -22.72 4.60 2.08
CA ASN A 303 -22.48 5.57 1.00
C ASN A 303 -21.03 6.12 0.95
N THR A 304 -20.05 5.42 1.54
CA THR A 304 -18.62 5.72 1.38
C THR A 304 -17.95 4.59 0.60
N ASN A 305 -17.80 4.79 -0.71
CA ASN A 305 -17.29 3.77 -1.61
C ASN A 305 -16.18 4.32 -2.51
N SER A 306 -15.29 3.47 -2.98
CA SER A 306 -14.34 3.81 -4.02
C SER A 306 -14.07 2.62 -4.93
N ASP A 307 -14.14 2.88 -6.23
CA ASP A 307 -13.72 1.96 -7.28
C ASP A 307 -12.52 2.56 -8.01
N ARG A 308 -11.48 1.76 -8.27
CA ARG A 308 -10.29 2.19 -9.02
C ARG A 308 -9.92 1.16 -10.07
N LEU A 309 -9.77 1.61 -11.30
CA LEU A 309 -9.21 0.84 -12.42
C LEU A 309 -7.87 1.44 -12.80
N ASN A 310 -6.81 0.64 -12.77
CA ASN A 310 -5.49 0.99 -13.23
C ASN A 310 -5.11 0.14 -14.43
N ILE A 311 -4.52 0.78 -15.46
CA ILE A 311 -3.92 0.10 -16.61
C ILE A 311 -2.52 0.68 -16.78
N ARG A 312 -1.49 -0.17 -16.73
CA ARG A 312 -0.12 0.22 -16.97
C ARG A 312 0.52 -0.69 -18.01
N ALA A 313 1.16 -0.09 -19.00
CA ALA A 313 1.93 -0.81 -20.00
C ALA A 313 3.32 -0.18 -20.12
N ASN A 314 4.36 -0.97 -19.88
CA ASN A 314 5.75 -0.57 -20.04
C ASN A 314 6.35 -1.39 -21.19
N THR A 315 6.92 -0.71 -22.17
CA THR A 315 7.58 -1.34 -23.32
C THR A 315 8.98 -0.77 -23.47
N SER A 316 9.96 -1.64 -23.71
CA SER A 316 11.33 -1.25 -24.00
C SER A 316 11.74 -1.91 -25.30
N VAL A 317 12.22 -1.12 -26.26
CA VAL A 317 12.64 -1.59 -27.59
C VAL A 317 14.08 -1.15 -27.84
N ASN A 318 14.97 -2.10 -28.15
CA ASN A 318 16.33 -1.85 -28.58
C ASN A 318 16.33 -1.77 -30.10
N LEU A 319 16.33 -0.57 -30.67
CA LEU A 319 16.31 -0.36 -32.12
C LEU A 319 17.64 -0.67 -32.75
N LEU A 320 18.73 -0.32 -32.06
CA LEU A 320 20.12 -0.59 -32.40
C LEU A 320 20.87 -0.98 -31.12
N ASP A 321 22.07 -1.48 -31.21
CA ASP A 321 22.90 -1.82 -30.04
C ASP A 321 23.13 -0.61 -29.11
N ASN A 322 23.12 0.60 -29.68
CA ASN A 322 23.32 1.86 -28.96
C ASN A 322 22.08 2.78 -28.92
N LEU A 323 20.92 2.32 -29.43
CA LEU A 323 19.69 3.10 -29.44
C LEU A 323 18.53 2.27 -28.88
N SER A 324 17.97 2.72 -27.78
CA SER A 324 16.78 2.11 -27.18
C SER A 324 15.67 3.14 -26.95
N VAL A 325 14.43 2.69 -26.92
CA VAL A 325 13.25 3.52 -26.65
C VAL A 325 12.43 2.84 -25.56
N ASN A 326 12.17 3.55 -24.47
CA ASN A 326 11.20 3.17 -23.45
C ASN A 326 9.89 3.91 -23.68
N MET A 327 8.79 3.19 -23.65
CA MET A 327 7.44 3.73 -23.74
C MET A 327 6.65 3.26 -22.53
N ASP A 328 6.16 4.19 -21.74
CA ASP A 328 5.39 3.93 -20.55
C ASP A 328 4.01 4.57 -20.71
N PHE A 329 2.97 3.76 -20.60
CA PHE A 329 1.59 4.16 -20.56
C PHE A 329 1.02 3.88 -19.18
N ASN A 330 0.37 4.86 -18.59
CA ASN A 330 -0.36 4.70 -17.34
C ASN A 330 -1.72 5.38 -17.45
N SER A 331 -2.76 4.66 -17.12
CA SER A 331 -4.11 5.19 -17.01
C SER A 331 -4.73 4.73 -15.70
N TYR A 332 -5.35 5.65 -14.98
CA TYR A 332 -6.20 5.28 -13.87
C TYR A 332 -7.52 6.04 -13.95
N ARG A 333 -8.55 5.36 -13.50
CA ARG A 333 -9.87 5.93 -13.24
C ARG A 333 -10.24 5.60 -11.81
N THR A 334 -10.59 6.61 -11.03
CA THR A 334 -11.12 6.44 -9.67
C THR A 334 -12.48 7.09 -9.59
N ASN A 335 -13.47 6.33 -9.13
CA ASN A 335 -14.77 6.82 -8.73
C ASN A 335 -14.87 6.77 -7.21
N ARG A 336 -15.19 7.89 -6.56
CA ARG A 336 -15.36 7.99 -5.11
C ARG A 336 -16.72 8.53 -4.79
N GLU A 337 -17.40 7.87 -3.89
CA GLU A 337 -18.71 8.26 -3.39
C GLU A 337 -18.64 8.52 -1.90
N LYS A 338 -19.27 9.58 -1.45
CA LYS A 338 -19.44 9.90 -0.05
C LYS A 338 -20.72 10.67 0.19
N PRO A 339 -21.31 10.61 1.39
CA PRO A 339 -22.44 11.45 1.76
C PRO A 339 -22.11 12.93 1.55
N LEU A 340 -23.09 13.71 1.09
CA LEU A 340 -22.95 15.14 0.89
C LEU A 340 -23.11 15.87 2.23
N PHE A 341 -22.08 16.62 2.63
CA PHE A 341 -22.08 17.46 3.81
C PHE A 341 -22.03 18.93 3.42
N ASP A 342 -22.70 19.77 4.21
CA ASP A 342 -22.57 21.22 4.10
C ASP A 342 -21.25 21.71 4.70
N ASN A 343 -20.75 22.82 4.16
CA ASN A 343 -19.64 23.60 4.73
C ASN A 343 -18.35 22.82 5.03
N GLY A 344 -18.07 21.77 4.27
CA GLY A 344 -16.83 21.01 4.41
C GLY A 344 -16.73 20.13 5.66
N GLY A 345 -17.81 19.96 6.41
CA GLY A 345 -17.87 19.00 7.50
C GLY A 345 -17.76 17.53 6.98
N ASP A 346 -17.48 16.62 7.88
CA ASP A 346 -17.52 15.19 7.63
C ASP A 346 -18.50 14.50 8.59
N ILE A 347 -18.85 13.26 8.28
CA ILE A 347 -19.82 12.49 9.07
C ILE A 347 -19.34 12.30 10.52
N PHE A 348 -18.03 12.15 10.74
CA PHE A 348 -17.47 11.93 12.06
C PHE A 348 -17.69 13.16 12.96
N THR A 349 -17.55 14.37 12.41
CA THR A 349 -17.86 15.62 13.13
C THR A 349 -19.31 15.64 13.60
N TYR A 350 -20.25 15.21 12.77
CA TYR A 350 -21.67 15.18 13.15
C TYR A 350 -21.96 14.13 14.21
N ILE A 351 -21.38 12.90 14.06
CA ILE A 351 -21.55 11.82 15.03
C ILE A 351 -21.02 12.24 16.41
N TYR A 352 -19.80 12.79 16.47
CA TYR A 352 -19.17 13.17 17.74
C TYR A 352 -19.83 14.36 18.43
N ARG A 353 -20.60 15.15 17.70
CA ARG A 353 -21.34 16.29 18.26
C ARG A 353 -22.80 15.97 18.56
N THR A 354 -23.33 14.86 18.07
CA THR A 354 -24.73 14.52 18.29
C THR A 354 -24.88 13.83 19.64
N PRO A 355 -25.67 14.38 20.55
CA PRO A 355 -25.88 13.79 21.85
C PRO A 355 -26.56 12.41 21.76
N PRO A 356 -26.26 11.50 22.70
CA PRO A 356 -26.92 10.21 22.77
C PRO A 356 -28.42 10.28 23.07
N THR A 357 -28.88 11.43 23.60
CA THR A 357 -30.30 11.76 23.81
C THR A 357 -31.04 12.14 22.54
N THR A 358 -30.47 11.95 21.36
CA THR A 358 -31.13 12.23 20.08
C THR A 358 -31.57 10.89 19.45
N VAL A 359 -32.86 10.72 19.17
CA VAL A 359 -33.38 9.54 18.52
C VAL A 359 -32.93 9.48 17.04
N ILE A 360 -32.65 8.30 16.54
CA ILE A 360 -32.30 8.11 15.12
C ILE A 360 -33.53 8.39 14.26
N HIS A 361 -34.57 7.59 14.43
CA HIS A 361 -35.85 7.70 13.71
C HIS A 361 -37.01 7.65 14.71
N TYR A 362 -38.02 8.43 14.43
CA TYR A 362 -39.33 8.25 15.06
C TYR A 362 -40.08 7.10 14.35
N PRO A 363 -40.97 6.40 15.04
CA PRO A 363 -41.83 5.39 14.39
C PRO A 363 -42.59 6.00 13.22
N MET A 364 -42.61 5.32 12.07
CA MET A 364 -43.40 5.73 10.93
C MET A 364 -44.88 5.69 11.26
N LYS A 365 -45.61 6.67 10.83
CA LYS A 365 -47.10 6.67 10.93
C LYS A 365 -47.64 5.62 9.97
N GLU A 366 -48.64 4.90 10.39
CA GLU A 366 -49.33 3.88 9.59
C GLU A 366 -49.81 4.49 8.25
N GLY A 367 -49.45 3.86 7.14
CA GLY A 367 -49.78 4.34 5.80
C GLY A 367 -48.93 5.49 5.25
N SER A 368 -47.80 5.84 5.91
CA SER A 368 -46.88 6.90 5.49
C SER A 368 -45.49 6.34 5.18
N ASP A 369 -44.93 6.75 4.04
CA ASP A 369 -43.54 6.47 3.67
C ASP A 369 -42.56 7.55 4.19
N ILE A 370 -43.06 8.48 5.02
CA ILE A 370 -42.24 9.58 5.54
C ILE A 370 -41.50 9.11 6.78
N VAL A 371 -40.17 9.16 6.72
CA VAL A 371 -39.28 8.91 7.84
C VAL A 371 -39.04 10.24 8.59
N TYR A 372 -39.31 10.23 9.89
CA TYR A 372 -39.04 11.37 10.75
C TYR A 372 -37.79 11.11 11.58
N TYR A 373 -36.79 11.98 11.46
CA TYR A 373 -35.54 11.90 12.20
C TYR A 373 -35.61 12.76 13.48
N GLY A 374 -34.90 12.28 14.51
CA GLY A 374 -34.73 13.10 15.71
C GLY A 374 -34.04 14.42 15.35
N ASN A 375 -34.55 15.52 15.89
CA ASN A 375 -34.04 16.85 15.57
C ASN A 375 -33.63 17.60 16.83
N ARG A 376 -32.52 18.35 16.70
CA ARG A 376 -32.17 19.46 17.56
C ARG A 376 -32.06 20.72 16.70
N PRO A 377 -32.54 21.90 17.16
CA PRO A 377 -32.55 23.13 16.35
C PRO A 377 -31.18 23.50 15.78
N GLU A 378 -30.11 23.17 16.49
CA GLU A 378 -28.73 23.56 16.13
C GLU A 378 -27.88 22.44 15.53
N GLN A 379 -28.39 21.20 15.42
CA GLN A 379 -27.62 20.06 14.98
C GLN A 379 -28.44 19.19 14.04
N ARG A 380 -27.81 18.80 12.92
CA ARG A 380 -28.42 17.88 11.95
C ARG A 380 -28.28 16.44 12.42
N ASN A 381 -29.32 15.65 12.26
CA ASN A 381 -29.28 14.24 12.56
C ASN A 381 -28.36 13.52 11.56
N PRO A 382 -27.33 12.79 12.01
CA PRO A 382 -26.40 12.10 11.13
C PRO A 382 -27.09 11.07 10.23
N ALA A 383 -28.10 10.38 10.73
CA ALA A 383 -28.84 9.38 9.96
C ALA A 383 -29.58 10.02 8.79
N ALA A 384 -30.21 11.20 8.99
CA ALA A 384 -30.85 11.91 7.91
C ALA A 384 -29.88 12.29 6.79
N ILE A 385 -28.64 12.64 7.15
CA ILE A 385 -27.60 12.97 6.16
C ILE A 385 -27.20 11.74 5.35
N ILE A 386 -27.00 10.59 6.01
CA ILE A 386 -26.56 9.36 5.35
C ILE A 386 -27.66 8.74 4.49
N GLU A 387 -28.87 8.65 5.03
CA GLU A 387 -29.96 7.91 4.40
C GLU A 387 -30.73 8.75 3.36
N ARG A 388 -30.84 10.05 3.58
CA ARG A 388 -31.67 10.96 2.75
C ARG A 388 -30.90 12.17 2.21
N GLY A 389 -29.65 12.37 2.67
CA GLY A 389 -28.75 13.37 2.09
C GLY A 389 -28.35 12.99 0.67
N GLY A 390 -27.79 13.92 -0.06
CA GLY A 390 -27.22 13.65 -1.38
C GLY A 390 -25.94 12.84 -1.28
N ILE A 391 -25.55 12.20 -2.39
CA ILE A 391 -24.25 11.55 -2.54
C ILE A 391 -23.37 12.46 -3.40
N ARG A 392 -22.17 12.72 -2.94
CA ARG A 392 -21.13 13.38 -3.74
C ARG A 392 -20.30 12.33 -4.44
N THR A 393 -20.36 12.31 -5.76
CA THR A 393 -19.53 11.47 -6.61
C THR A 393 -18.35 12.30 -7.15
N ASN A 394 -17.14 11.78 -7.02
CA ASN A 394 -15.94 12.36 -7.60
C ASN A 394 -15.30 11.35 -8.54
N LEU A 395 -15.38 11.62 -9.84
CA LEU A 395 -14.74 10.84 -10.88
C LEU A 395 -13.44 11.51 -11.29
N GLU A 396 -12.35 10.78 -11.24
CA GLU A 396 -11.01 11.23 -11.61
C GLU A 396 -10.42 10.29 -12.64
N ASP A 397 -10.12 10.82 -13.82
CA ASP A 397 -9.46 10.13 -14.91
C ASP A 397 -8.08 10.74 -15.14
N ASN A 398 -7.06 9.91 -15.26
CA ASN A 398 -5.73 10.36 -15.63
C ASN A 398 -5.12 9.41 -16.66
N ILE A 399 -4.49 9.99 -17.68
CA ILE A 399 -3.72 9.27 -18.69
C ILE A 399 -2.36 9.93 -18.78
N SER A 400 -1.31 9.14 -18.64
CA SER A 400 0.08 9.55 -18.78
C SER A 400 0.78 8.67 -19.81
N ILE A 401 1.44 9.29 -20.76
CA ILE A 401 2.25 8.63 -21.78
C ILE A 401 3.65 9.24 -21.74
N ASN A 402 4.65 8.37 -21.58
CA ASN A 402 6.05 8.75 -21.63
C ASN A 402 6.75 7.99 -22.74
N ILE A 403 7.54 8.69 -23.55
CA ILE A 403 8.39 8.11 -24.57
C ILE A 403 9.80 8.65 -24.37
N ALA A 404 10.72 7.77 -23.98
CA ALA A 404 12.09 8.12 -23.61
C ALA A 404 13.09 7.38 -24.52
N PRO A 405 13.54 8.01 -25.62
CA PRO A 405 14.66 7.48 -26.40
C PRO A 405 15.97 7.66 -25.62
N ARG A 406 16.83 6.65 -25.66
CA ARG A 406 18.18 6.67 -25.11
C ARG A 406 19.15 6.30 -26.23
N TRP A 407 20.03 7.23 -26.60
CA TRP A 407 21.03 7.02 -27.61
C TRP A 407 22.43 7.17 -27.00
N GLU A 408 23.18 6.11 -27.00
CA GLU A 408 24.58 6.09 -26.57
C GLU A 408 25.45 6.41 -27.76
N ILE A 409 25.78 7.70 -27.93
CA ILE A 409 26.54 8.22 -29.10
C ILE A 409 27.99 7.75 -29.03
N ILE A 410 28.59 7.75 -27.85
CA ILE A 410 29.96 7.31 -27.59
C ILE A 410 29.90 6.23 -26.50
N PRO A 411 30.40 5.01 -26.73
CA PRO A 411 30.40 3.97 -25.70
C PRO A 411 31.17 4.39 -24.45
N LYS A 412 30.53 4.34 -23.28
CA LYS A 412 31.09 4.66 -21.96
C LYS A 412 31.39 6.15 -21.69
N LEU A 413 30.75 7.08 -22.35
CA LEU A 413 30.77 8.50 -21.95
C LEU A 413 29.56 8.86 -21.09
#